data_8474c85c023da1f1d426a2972d78db3c
#
_entry.id   8474c85c023da1f1d426a2972d78db3c
#
_cell.length_a   1.000
_cell.length_b   1.000
_cell.length_c   1.000
_cell.angle_alpha   90.00
_cell.angle_beta   90.00
_cell.angle_gamma   90.00
#
_symmetry.space_group_name_H-M   'P 1'
#
loop_
_entity.id
_entity.type
_entity.pdbx_description
1 polymer ?
#
loop_
_entity_poly.entity_id
_entity_poly.type
_entity_poly.pdbx_seq_one_letter_code
_entity_poly.pdbx_strand_id
1 'polypeptide(L)'
;MKKTILILAALSLIMLMAGCASKPAANEDPARTSGLPDIVRNARRNAPPDTLVGIGSARLASQSQSKTIAEARARAEIARVLESLVQEEIRDYLVSSEVDPASAMAYQESITVTLTNSRLTGVVVSDEDWVDGTYYVVVQLSAANAVQEISQAQAAARLAVPAMSAFNAEARMQAAIERENTRELIIRDY
;
A
#
# COMPACT_ATOMS: atom_id res chain seq x y z
N MET A 1 -61.17 -7.93 -49.05
CA MET A 1 -60.55 -8.94 -48.18
C MET A 1 -59.02 -9.10 -48.34
N LYS A 2 -58.46 -9.11 -49.57
CA LYS A 2 -56.99 -9.25 -49.74
C LYS A 2 -56.18 -8.06 -49.24
N LYS A 3 -56.69 -6.81 -49.32
CA LYS A 3 -55.95 -5.59 -48.83
C LYS A 3 -55.94 -5.48 -47.33
N THR A 4 -56.92 -5.96 -46.60
CA THR A 4 -57.04 -5.95 -45.16
C THR A 4 -56.06 -6.96 -44.53
N ILE A 5 -55.79 -8.10 -45.16
CA ILE A 5 -54.87 -9.12 -44.73
C ILE A 5 -53.43 -8.64 -44.90
N LEU A 6 -53.11 -7.89 -45.96
CA LEU A 6 -51.83 -7.31 -46.22
C LEU A 6 -51.45 -6.23 -45.18
N ILE A 7 -52.39 -5.41 -44.74
CA ILE A 7 -52.21 -4.38 -43.72
C ILE A 7 -51.91 -5.00 -42.32
N LEU A 8 -52.64 -6.07 -41.98
CA LEU A 8 -52.48 -6.80 -40.74
C LEU A 8 -51.12 -7.54 -40.69
N ALA A 9 -50.65 -8.09 -41.82
CA ALA A 9 -49.34 -8.71 -41.92
C ALA A 9 -48.19 -7.69 -41.79
N ALA A 10 -48.34 -6.49 -42.35
CA ALA A 10 -47.36 -5.41 -42.23
C ALA A 10 -47.27 -4.85 -40.79
N LEU A 11 -48.42 -4.75 -40.09
CA LEU A 11 -48.44 -4.28 -38.70
C LEU A 11 -47.81 -5.29 -37.71
N SER A 12 -47.93 -6.60 -38.00
CA SER A 12 -47.33 -7.65 -37.19
C SER A 12 -45.78 -7.68 -37.30
N LEU A 13 -45.23 -7.27 -38.45
CA LEU A 13 -43.75 -7.27 -38.67
C LEU A 13 -43.07 -6.09 -37.97
N ILE A 14 -43.80 -4.99 -37.71
CA ILE A 14 -43.24 -3.81 -37.02
C ILE A 14 -43.11 -4.04 -35.50
N MET A 15 -43.93 -4.92 -34.91
CA MET A 15 -43.88 -5.24 -33.48
C MET A 15 -42.70 -6.15 -33.08
N LEU A 16 -41.99 -6.79 -34.01
CA LEU A 16 -40.84 -7.67 -33.71
C LEU A 16 -39.49 -6.95 -33.62
N MET A 17 -39.44 -5.65 -33.94
CA MET A 17 -38.19 -4.88 -33.85
C MET A 17 -38.02 -4.04 -32.56
N ALA A 18 -38.94 -4.15 -31.61
CA ALA A 18 -38.93 -3.38 -30.36
C ALA A 18 -38.41 -4.18 -29.16
N GLY A 19 -37.36 -4.98 -29.34
CA GLY A 19 -36.92 -5.88 -28.30
C GLY A 19 -35.40 -6.07 -28.14
N CYS A 20 -34.59 -5.02 -28.28
CA CYS A 20 -33.25 -5.03 -27.77
C CYS A 20 -32.83 -3.61 -27.36
N ALA A 21 -33.46 -3.08 -26.31
CA ALA A 21 -32.85 -2.06 -25.51
C ALA A 21 -31.77 -2.78 -24.68
N SER A 22 -30.57 -2.99 -25.25
CA SER A 22 -29.41 -3.29 -24.51
C SER A 22 -29.27 -2.20 -23.45
N LYS A 23 -29.40 -2.56 -22.17
CA LYS A 23 -28.90 -1.70 -21.09
C LYS A 23 -27.53 -1.18 -21.53
N PRO A 24 -27.28 0.16 -21.47
CA PRO A 24 -25.90 0.63 -21.65
C PRO A 24 -25.06 -0.18 -20.70
N ALA A 25 -24.06 -0.89 -21.23
CA ALA A 25 -23.04 -1.51 -20.42
C ALA A 25 -22.56 -0.41 -19.47
N ALA A 26 -22.76 -0.60 -18.18
CA ALA A 26 -22.13 0.25 -17.19
C ALA A 26 -20.66 0.36 -17.63
N ASN A 27 -20.18 1.58 -17.83
CA ASN A 27 -18.80 1.83 -18.20
C ASN A 27 -17.95 0.96 -17.28
N GLU A 28 -17.47 -0.15 -17.78
CA GLU A 28 -16.47 -0.94 -17.08
C GLU A 28 -15.26 -0.02 -17.00
N ASP A 29 -15.03 0.50 -15.80
CA ASP A 29 -13.86 1.30 -15.47
C ASP A 29 -12.64 0.50 -15.96
N PRO A 30 -11.83 1.04 -16.91
CA PRO A 30 -10.65 0.31 -17.41
C PRO A 30 -9.69 -0.12 -16.29
N ALA A 31 -9.83 0.45 -15.09
CA ALA A 31 -9.13 0.02 -13.88
C ALA A 31 -9.56 -1.37 -13.36
N ARG A 32 -10.74 -1.90 -13.75
CA ARG A 32 -11.16 -3.28 -13.42
C ARG A 32 -10.35 -4.37 -14.12
N THR A 33 -9.59 -4.04 -15.14
CA THR A 33 -8.76 -5.00 -15.88
C THR A 33 -7.48 -5.43 -15.13
N SER A 34 -7.13 -4.82 -14.00
CA SER A 34 -5.93 -5.18 -13.24
C SER A 34 -6.08 -6.40 -12.33
N GLY A 35 -7.28 -6.96 -12.17
CA GLY A 35 -7.54 -8.09 -11.27
C GLY A 35 -7.39 -7.79 -9.77
N LEU A 36 -6.99 -6.58 -9.40
CA LEU A 36 -6.84 -6.15 -8.00
C LEU A 36 -8.15 -5.56 -7.46
N PRO A 37 -8.56 -5.87 -6.22
CA PRO A 37 -9.70 -5.25 -5.57
C PRO A 37 -9.59 -3.71 -5.49
N ASP A 38 -10.73 -3.03 -5.47
CA ASP A 38 -10.79 -1.56 -5.40
C ASP A 38 -10.07 -1.01 -4.18
N ILE A 39 -10.17 -1.69 -3.04
CA ILE A 39 -9.46 -1.33 -1.81
C ILE A 39 -7.95 -1.23 -2.03
N VAL A 40 -7.36 -2.20 -2.74
CA VAL A 40 -5.91 -2.22 -3.03
C VAL A 40 -5.53 -1.11 -4.00
N ARG A 41 -6.33 -0.91 -5.07
CA ARG A 41 -6.08 0.13 -6.07
C ARG A 41 -6.18 1.54 -5.52
N ASN A 42 -7.09 1.76 -4.58
CA ASN A 42 -7.37 3.08 -4.03
C ASN A 42 -6.55 3.38 -2.76
N ALA A 43 -5.97 2.36 -2.12
CA ALA A 43 -5.26 2.50 -0.85
C ALA A 43 -4.23 3.65 -0.85
N ARG A 44 -3.34 3.66 -1.84
CA ARG A 44 -2.30 4.69 -1.95
C ARG A 44 -2.82 6.00 -2.54
N ARG A 45 -3.86 5.93 -3.41
CA ARG A 45 -4.47 7.11 -4.03
C ARG A 45 -5.20 7.98 -3.01
N ASN A 46 -5.84 7.36 -2.02
CA ASN A 46 -6.65 8.03 -1.01
C ASN A 46 -5.88 8.33 0.27
N ALA A 47 -4.62 7.88 0.36
CA ALA A 47 -3.79 8.17 1.53
C ALA A 47 -3.46 9.67 1.58
N PRO A 48 -3.43 10.27 2.80
CA PRO A 48 -2.89 11.61 2.99
C PRO A 48 -1.45 11.69 2.48
N PRO A 49 -1.00 12.85 1.99
CA PRO A 49 0.43 13.08 1.79
C PRO A 49 1.16 12.81 3.11
N ASP A 50 2.41 12.54 3.12
CA ASP A 50 3.22 12.23 4.30
C ASP A 50 2.73 11.02 5.11
N THR A 51 2.16 10.03 4.43
CA THR A 51 1.66 8.81 5.06
C THR A 51 2.18 7.58 4.33
N LEU A 52 2.81 6.67 5.05
CA LEU A 52 3.18 5.35 4.55
C LEU A 52 1.95 4.44 4.56
N VAL A 53 1.77 3.68 3.50
CA VAL A 53 0.64 2.76 3.32
C VAL A 53 1.15 1.32 3.26
N GLY A 54 0.61 0.47 4.12
CA GLY A 54 0.83 -0.96 4.07
C GLY A 54 -0.45 -1.70 3.67
N ILE A 55 -0.33 -2.68 2.79
CA ILE A 55 -1.45 -3.49 2.31
C ILE A 55 -1.17 -4.94 2.63
N GLY A 56 -2.11 -5.57 3.33
CA GLY A 56 -2.02 -6.99 3.64
C GLY A 56 -3.24 -7.75 3.18
N SER A 57 -3.05 -8.99 2.82
CA SER A 57 -4.17 -9.88 2.47
C SER A 57 -3.95 -11.28 3.03
N ALA A 58 -5.06 -11.97 3.34
CA ALA A 58 -5.03 -13.35 3.77
C ALA A 58 -6.32 -14.07 3.36
N ARG A 59 -6.16 -15.36 3.03
CA ARG A 59 -7.25 -16.27 2.69
C ARG A 59 -7.15 -17.52 3.56
N LEU A 60 -7.98 -17.59 4.60
CA LEU A 60 -8.06 -18.71 5.52
C LEU A 60 -9.51 -19.20 5.61
N ALA A 61 -9.72 -20.34 6.26
CA ALA A 61 -11.05 -20.89 6.45
C ALA A 61 -11.97 -19.99 7.33
N SER A 62 -11.39 -19.20 8.22
CA SER A 62 -12.12 -18.25 9.07
C SER A 62 -11.83 -16.81 8.64
N GLN A 63 -12.89 -16.02 8.45
CA GLN A 63 -12.80 -14.61 8.09
C GLN A 63 -12.05 -13.81 9.18
N SER A 64 -12.31 -14.09 10.47
CA SER A 64 -11.63 -13.39 11.56
C SER A 64 -10.13 -13.69 11.62
N GLN A 65 -9.73 -14.94 11.36
CA GLN A 65 -8.32 -15.30 11.23
C GLN A 65 -7.68 -14.63 10.02
N SER A 66 -8.39 -14.59 8.88
CA SER A 66 -7.93 -13.89 7.68
C SER A 66 -7.69 -12.42 7.97
N LYS A 67 -8.60 -11.74 8.67
CA LYS A 67 -8.43 -10.33 9.09
C LYS A 67 -7.16 -10.16 9.92
N THR A 68 -6.97 -10.96 10.97
CA THR A 68 -5.80 -10.86 11.86
C THR A 68 -4.49 -11.04 11.09
N ILE A 69 -4.42 -12.01 10.18
CA ILE A 69 -3.21 -12.26 9.39
C ILE A 69 -3.01 -11.16 8.33
N ALA A 70 -4.10 -10.68 7.70
CA ALA A 70 -4.01 -9.57 6.74
C ALA A 70 -3.48 -8.29 7.42
N GLU A 71 -3.98 -7.95 8.60
CA GLU A 71 -3.48 -6.81 9.37
C GLU A 71 -2.00 -6.96 9.74
N ALA A 72 -1.58 -8.13 10.23
CA ALA A 72 -0.19 -8.40 10.53
C ALA A 72 0.72 -8.24 9.30
N ARG A 73 0.28 -8.70 8.12
CA ARG A 73 1.00 -8.54 6.85
C ARG A 73 1.08 -7.09 6.42
N ALA A 74 0.00 -6.32 6.56
CA ALA A 74 -0.01 -4.89 6.24
C ALA A 74 0.98 -4.11 7.12
N ARG A 75 1.04 -4.39 8.42
CA ARG A 75 2.03 -3.80 9.34
C ARG A 75 3.46 -4.20 8.97
N ALA A 76 3.67 -5.48 8.62
CA ALA A 76 4.99 -5.96 8.18
C ALA A 76 5.44 -5.29 6.87
N GLU A 77 4.53 -4.88 5.99
CA GLU A 77 4.87 -4.12 4.79
C GLU A 77 5.41 -2.73 5.15
N ILE A 78 4.75 -2.00 6.07
CA ILE A 78 5.27 -0.71 6.57
C ILE A 78 6.67 -0.89 7.19
N ALA A 79 6.88 -1.93 8.02
CA ALA A 79 8.19 -2.20 8.61
C ALA A 79 9.27 -2.36 7.54
N ARG A 80 9.00 -3.12 6.46
CA ARG A 80 9.95 -3.29 5.35
C ARG A 80 10.26 -1.99 4.63
N VAL A 81 9.26 -1.13 4.43
CA VAL A 81 9.48 0.20 3.84
C VAL A 81 10.43 1.02 4.74
N LEU A 82 10.18 1.06 6.04
CA LEU A 82 11.05 1.76 6.99
C LEU A 82 12.48 1.19 6.99
N GLU A 83 12.63 -0.13 6.99
CA GLU A 83 13.93 -0.80 6.89
C GLU A 83 14.68 -0.41 5.60
N SER A 84 13.98 -0.40 4.46
CA SER A 84 14.56 -0.03 3.17
C SER A 84 15.05 1.41 3.17
N LEU A 85 14.26 2.34 3.70
CA LEU A 85 14.63 3.75 3.81
C LEU A 85 15.86 3.94 4.72
N VAL A 86 15.91 3.27 5.87
CA VAL A 86 17.06 3.32 6.76
C VAL A 86 18.32 2.75 6.10
N GLN A 87 18.18 1.64 5.38
CA GLN A 87 19.28 1.02 4.65
C GLN A 87 19.86 1.93 3.57
N GLU A 88 19.01 2.63 2.83
CA GLU A 88 19.41 3.59 1.82
C GLU A 88 20.20 4.75 2.46
N GLU A 89 19.68 5.34 3.55
CA GLU A 89 20.35 6.43 4.26
C GLU A 89 21.68 6.04 4.91
N ILE A 90 21.80 4.82 5.43
CA ILE A 90 23.07 4.29 5.94
C ILE A 90 24.09 4.13 4.81
N ARG A 91 23.66 3.62 3.65
CA ARG A 91 24.53 3.45 2.49
C ARG A 91 25.04 4.80 1.99
N ASP A 92 24.18 5.80 1.91
CA ASP A 92 24.56 7.16 1.52
C ASP A 92 25.52 7.81 2.52
N TYR A 93 25.31 7.53 3.81
CA TYR A 93 26.23 8.00 4.87
C TYR A 93 27.62 7.38 4.74
N LEU A 94 27.72 6.09 4.44
CA LEU A 94 29.00 5.40 4.26
C LEU A 94 29.84 5.96 3.13
N VAL A 95 29.21 6.44 2.06
CA VAL A 95 29.93 7.07 0.93
C VAL A 95 30.66 8.34 1.36
N SER A 96 30.14 9.03 2.38
CA SER A 96 30.63 10.33 2.86
C SER A 96 31.36 10.27 4.21
N SER A 97 31.49 9.10 4.81
CA SER A 97 32.08 8.93 6.16
C SER A 97 33.26 7.96 6.16
N GLU A 98 34.09 8.04 7.20
CA GLU A 98 35.19 7.10 7.44
C GLU A 98 34.78 5.90 8.32
N VAL A 99 33.49 5.66 8.49
CA VAL A 99 32.96 4.54 9.26
C VAL A 99 33.25 3.24 8.53
N ASP A 100 33.72 2.24 9.25
CA ASP A 100 33.96 0.93 8.67
C ASP A 100 32.65 0.22 8.29
N PRO A 101 32.63 -0.54 7.17
CA PRO A 101 31.42 -1.21 6.69
C PRO A 101 30.84 -2.22 7.70
N ALA A 102 31.66 -2.86 8.54
CA ALA A 102 31.15 -3.85 9.50
C ALA A 102 30.35 -3.17 10.62
N SER A 103 30.78 -2.01 11.11
CA SER A 103 30.00 -1.20 12.05
C SER A 103 28.69 -0.73 11.47
N ALA A 104 28.67 -0.32 10.21
CA ALA A 104 27.44 0.09 9.53
C ALA A 104 26.44 -1.07 9.35
N MET A 105 26.93 -2.25 9.00
CA MET A 105 26.08 -3.45 8.89
C MET A 105 25.50 -3.86 10.25
N ALA A 106 26.31 -3.87 11.31
CA ALA A 106 25.85 -4.18 12.67
C ALA A 106 24.80 -3.18 13.15
N TYR A 107 24.98 -1.91 12.82
CA TYR A 107 24.01 -0.85 13.14
C TYR A 107 22.70 -1.03 12.39
N GLN A 108 22.76 -1.31 11.08
CA GLN A 108 21.59 -1.61 10.26
C GLN A 108 20.82 -2.82 10.82
N GLU A 109 21.53 -3.91 11.14
CA GLU A 109 20.91 -5.11 11.72
C GLU A 109 20.19 -4.78 13.03
N SER A 110 20.79 -3.99 13.91
CA SER A 110 20.18 -3.56 15.18
C SER A 110 18.90 -2.76 14.96
N ILE A 111 18.88 -1.85 13.99
CA ILE A 111 17.66 -1.10 13.64
C ILE A 111 16.60 -2.04 13.07
N THR A 112 16.96 -2.91 12.10
CA THR A 112 16.04 -3.86 11.48
C THR A 112 15.37 -4.75 12.54
N VAL A 113 16.17 -5.35 13.45
CA VAL A 113 15.63 -6.17 14.55
C VAL A 113 14.66 -5.38 15.43
N THR A 114 14.98 -4.13 15.73
CA THR A 114 14.12 -3.28 16.57
C THR A 114 12.81 -2.94 15.85
N LEU A 115 12.84 -2.55 14.58
CA LEU A 115 11.65 -2.23 13.77
C LEU A 115 10.76 -3.46 13.56
N THR A 116 11.37 -4.62 13.26
CA THR A 116 10.62 -5.88 13.05
C THR A 116 9.91 -6.33 14.32
N ASN A 117 10.52 -6.12 15.49
CA ASN A 117 9.93 -6.47 16.78
C ASN A 117 9.00 -5.39 17.34
N SER A 118 9.00 -4.18 16.77
CA SER A 118 8.11 -3.11 17.19
C SER A 118 6.68 -3.40 16.72
N ARG A 119 5.70 -2.93 17.51
CA ARG A 119 4.30 -2.98 17.10
C ARG A 119 3.92 -1.83 16.16
N LEU A 120 4.91 -1.04 15.73
CA LEU A 120 4.73 0.19 14.96
C LEU A 120 3.64 1.07 15.57
N THR A 121 4.00 1.79 16.59
CA THR A 121 3.09 2.70 17.33
C THR A 121 2.50 3.74 16.36
N GLY A 122 1.19 3.94 16.44
CA GLY A 122 0.49 4.90 15.57
C GLY A 122 0.10 4.36 14.19
N VAL A 123 0.33 3.10 13.89
CA VAL A 123 -0.27 2.45 12.72
C VAL A 123 -1.77 2.28 12.94
N VAL A 124 -2.57 2.83 12.03
CA VAL A 124 -4.03 2.74 12.05
C VAL A 124 -4.54 1.92 10.85
N VAL A 125 -5.59 1.14 11.05
CA VAL A 125 -6.33 0.53 9.94
C VAL A 125 -7.17 1.62 9.30
N SER A 126 -6.93 1.92 8.03
CA SER A 126 -7.66 2.94 7.28
C SER A 126 -8.78 2.36 6.44
N ASP A 127 -8.65 1.12 6.01
CA ASP A 127 -9.67 0.44 5.21
C ASP A 127 -9.55 -1.08 5.33
N GLU A 128 -10.65 -1.80 5.17
CA GLU A 128 -10.67 -3.26 5.17
C GLU A 128 -11.84 -3.80 4.35
N ASP A 129 -11.63 -4.92 3.64
CA ASP A 129 -12.66 -5.55 2.83
C ASP A 129 -12.48 -7.06 2.71
N TRP A 130 -13.58 -7.76 2.44
CA TRP A 130 -13.62 -9.20 2.18
C TRP A 130 -14.10 -9.46 0.76
N VAL A 131 -13.16 -9.78 -0.12
CA VAL A 131 -13.44 -9.97 -1.56
C VAL A 131 -13.03 -11.38 -1.98
N ASP A 132 -13.94 -12.11 -2.57
CA ASP A 132 -13.71 -13.47 -3.14
C ASP A 132 -12.99 -14.43 -2.19
N GLY A 133 -13.36 -14.40 -0.90
CA GLY A 133 -12.79 -15.27 0.12
C GLY A 133 -11.41 -14.83 0.63
N THR A 134 -10.96 -13.65 0.26
CA THR A 134 -9.70 -13.04 0.73
C THR A 134 -10.01 -11.77 1.53
N TYR A 135 -9.42 -11.65 2.71
CA TYR A 135 -9.50 -10.44 3.52
C TYR A 135 -8.34 -9.50 3.15
N TYR A 136 -8.68 -8.27 2.88
CA TYR A 136 -7.73 -7.20 2.60
C TYR A 136 -7.76 -6.18 3.73
N VAL A 137 -6.60 -5.70 4.15
CA VAL A 137 -6.46 -4.66 5.16
C VAL A 137 -5.47 -3.63 4.64
N VAL A 138 -5.84 -2.37 4.74
CA VAL A 138 -4.97 -1.22 4.49
C VAL A 138 -4.66 -0.56 5.81
N VAL A 139 -3.39 -0.38 6.09
CA VAL A 139 -2.93 0.36 7.27
C VAL A 139 -2.14 1.59 6.84
N GLN A 140 -2.13 2.59 7.70
CA GLN A 140 -1.45 3.86 7.47
C GLN A 140 -0.59 4.23 8.67
N LEU A 141 0.59 4.80 8.39
CA LEU A 141 1.51 5.35 9.38
C LEU A 141 1.94 6.74 8.92
N SER A 142 1.65 7.78 9.71
CA SER A 142 2.10 9.13 9.40
C SER A 142 3.63 9.25 9.42
N ALA A 143 4.18 10.17 8.62
CA ALA A 143 5.61 10.46 8.62
C ALA A 143 6.16 10.79 10.02
N ALA A 144 5.40 11.55 10.81
CA ALA A 144 5.80 11.88 12.19
C ALA A 144 5.95 10.62 13.07
N ASN A 145 5.01 9.69 13.00
CA ASN A 145 5.10 8.42 13.73
C ASN A 145 6.22 7.51 13.18
N ALA A 146 6.41 7.52 11.85
CA ALA A 146 7.51 6.78 11.23
C ALA A 146 8.89 7.26 11.70
N VAL A 147 9.10 8.58 11.75
CA VAL A 147 10.31 9.21 12.29
C VAL A 147 10.50 8.86 13.76
N GLN A 148 9.43 8.85 14.56
CA GLN A 148 9.50 8.47 15.98
C GLN A 148 9.93 7.01 16.15
N GLU A 149 9.37 6.07 15.38
CA GLU A 149 9.76 4.65 15.43
C GLU A 149 11.24 4.47 15.08
N ILE A 150 11.72 5.17 14.05
CA ILE A 150 13.14 5.12 13.66
C ILE A 150 14.04 5.76 14.71
N SER A 151 13.62 6.87 15.32
CA SER A 151 14.38 7.51 16.40
C SER A 151 14.57 6.57 17.60
N GLN A 152 13.54 5.82 17.98
CA GLN A 152 13.62 4.81 19.03
C GLN A 152 14.55 3.66 18.66
N ALA A 153 14.43 3.12 17.44
CA ALA A 153 15.30 2.07 16.93
C ALA A 153 16.75 2.54 16.86
N GLN A 154 16.98 3.77 16.44
CA GLN A 154 18.30 4.39 16.39
C GLN A 154 18.91 4.55 17.79
N ALA A 155 18.14 4.96 18.79
CA ALA A 155 18.63 5.08 20.15
C ALA A 155 19.15 3.73 20.69
N ALA A 156 18.45 2.64 20.43
CA ALA A 156 18.88 1.29 20.77
C ALA A 156 20.16 0.88 20.00
N ALA A 157 20.19 1.14 18.68
CA ALA A 157 21.32 0.78 17.83
C ALA A 157 22.62 1.55 18.19
N ARG A 158 22.54 2.81 18.60
CA ARG A 158 23.69 3.61 19.06
C ARG A 158 24.36 3.04 20.30
N LEU A 159 23.57 2.43 21.19
CA LEU A 159 24.11 1.74 22.36
C LEU A 159 24.90 0.50 21.95
N ALA A 160 24.43 -0.22 20.92
CA ALA A 160 25.08 -1.43 20.41
C ALA A 160 26.32 -1.10 19.55
N VAL A 161 26.29 -0.02 18.77
CA VAL A 161 27.35 0.36 17.81
C VAL A 161 27.73 1.84 17.95
N PRO A 162 28.54 2.22 18.94
CA PRO A 162 28.92 3.60 19.17
C PRO A 162 29.65 4.30 18.01
N ALA A 163 30.31 3.55 17.11
CA ALA A 163 30.96 4.08 15.91
C ALA A 163 29.95 4.81 14.97
N MET A 164 28.67 4.47 15.04
CA MET A 164 27.60 5.11 14.27
C MET A 164 26.90 6.26 15.02
N SER A 165 27.45 6.74 16.13
CA SER A 165 26.81 7.79 16.96
C SER A 165 26.58 9.11 16.21
N ALA A 166 27.41 9.45 15.23
CA ALA A 166 27.29 10.63 14.40
C ALA A 166 26.20 10.51 13.30
N PHE A 167 25.78 9.30 12.99
CA PHE A 167 24.68 9.08 12.03
C PHE A 167 23.36 9.54 12.63
N ASN A 168 22.71 10.47 11.97
CA ASN A 168 21.40 10.99 12.40
C ASN A 168 20.29 10.52 11.44
N ALA A 169 19.71 9.36 11.75
CA ALA A 169 18.63 8.78 10.96
C ALA A 169 17.38 9.67 10.96
N GLU A 170 17.05 10.29 12.10
CA GLU A 170 15.84 11.10 12.25
C GLU A 170 15.81 12.26 11.26
N ALA A 171 16.89 13.04 11.17
CA ALA A 171 16.96 14.19 10.26
C ALA A 171 16.92 13.76 8.78
N ARG A 172 17.38 12.55 8.45
CA ARG A 172 17.40 12.02 7.08
C ARG A 172 16.07 11.38 6.69
N MET A 173 15.39 10.76 7.64
CA MET A 173 14.17 10.02 7.38
C MET A 173 12.99 10.89 6.97
N GLN A 174 12.86 12.09 7.52
CA GLN A 174 11.82 13.02 7.07
C GLN A 174 11.94 13.27 5.56
N ALA A 175 13.14 13.62 5.10
CA ALA A 175 13.39 13.85 3.68
C ALA A 175 13.26 12.57 2.84
N ALA A 176 13.58 11.40 3.39
CA ALA A 176 13.44 10.12 2.70
C ALA A 176 11.96 9.75 2.48
N ILE A 177 11.11 9.93 3.48
CA ILE A 177 9.67 9.69 3.38
C ILE A 177 9.03 10.65 2.38
N GLU A 178 9.42 11.93 2.38
CA GLU A 178 8.94 12.90 1.41
C GLU A 178 9.33 12.52 -0.03
N ARG A 179 10.57 12.04 -0.24
CA ARG A 179 11.03 11.56 -1.55
C ARG A 179 10.25 10.33 -2.01
N GLU A 180 10.01 9.36 -1.13
CA GLU A 180 9.29 8.14 -1.47
C GLU A 180 7.84 8.46 -1.85
N ASN A 181 7.16 9.29 -1.09
CA ASN A 181 5.80 9.74 -1.41
C ASN A 181 5.75 10.49 -2.75
N THR A 182 6.76 11.31 -3.06
CA THR A 182 6.85 12.02 -4.35
C THR A 182 7.09 11.04 -5.51
N ARG A 183 7.97 10.03 -5.31
CA ARG A 183 8.23 8.98 -6.31
C ARG A 183 6.96 8.18 -6.63
N GLU A 184 6.18 7.80 -5.61
CA GLU A 184 4.91 7.10 -5.81
C GLU A 184 3.88 7.94 -6.57
N LEU A 185 3.83 9.25 -6.33
CA LEU A 185 2.95 10.17 -7.06
C LEU A 185 3.31 10.23 -8.56
N ILE A 186 4.60 10.32 -8.89
CA ILE A 186 5.07 10.36 -10.28
C ILE A 186 4.71 9.06 -11.02
N ILE A 187 4.91 7.90 -10.40
CA ILE A 187 4.58 6.60 -11.01
C ILE A 187 3.08 6.46 -11.26
N ARG A 188 2.26 7.11 -10.46
CA ARG A 188 0.79 7.05 -10.57
C ARG A 188 0.24 7.84 -11.74
N ASP A 189 0.92 8.89 -12.19
CA ASP A 189 0.47 9.79 -13.25
C ASP A 189 0.88 9.30 -14.67
N TYR A 190 1.59 8.17 -14.76
CA TYR A 190 1.93 7.46 -16.00
C TYR A 190 1.14 6.15 -16.11
#